data_b5385fdae128b4fb5a7415a6fd088d27
#
_entry.id   b5385fdae128b4fb5a7415a6fd088d27
#
_cell.length_a   1.000
_cell.length_b   1.000
_cell.length_c   1.000
_cell.angle_alpha   90.00
_cell.angle_beta   90.00
_cell.angle_gamma   90.00
#
_symmetry.space_group_name_H-M   'P 1'
#
loop_
_entity.id
_entity.type
_entity.pdbx_description
1 polymer ?
#
loop_
_entity_poly.entity_id
_entity_poly.type
_entity_poly.pdbx_seq_one_letter_code
_entity_poly.pdbx_strand_id
1 'polypeptide(L)'
;GERFLEFQHANIPCIHPTEADEVGEYVTETTVEEGDEFILHPGDFVLGTTTERVEIPDDLVAHVEGRSSLGRLAIVVHATAGLCDPGYKGQITLELSNLGTAPVALSPGMRVSQLTFTELKSPADRPYGAERGSKYQEQDGPQASRIGDDPEFAGEAGASSDAGDAPAEDRP
;
A
#
# COMPACT_ATOMS: atom_id res chain seq x y z
N GLY A 1 3.11 -3.36 12.85
CA GLY A 1 3.22 -1.94 13.26
C GLY A 1 2.00 -1.49 14.03
N GLU A 2 1.99 -0.27 14.42
CA GLU A 2 0.93 0.38 15.21
C GLU A 2 0.13 1.40 14.40
N ARG A 3 0.63 1.79 13.21
CA ARG A 3 0.00 2.77 12.32
C ARG A 3 -0.75 2.05 11.21
N PHE A 4 -1.96 2.55 10.90
CA PHE A 4 -2.84 2.06 9.85
C PHE A 4 -3.32 3.23 8.99
N LEU A 5 -3.42 3.03 7.69
CA LEU A 5 -4.10 3.96 6.79
C LEU A 5 -5.45 3.36 6.40
N GLU A 6 -6.50 4.09 6.74
CA GLU A 6 -7.90 3.73 6.44
C GLU A 6 -8.42 4.60 5.29
N PHE A 7 -9.06 3.99 4.30
CA PHE A 7 -9.74 4.74 3.24
C PHE A 7 -11.07 5.27 3.75
N GLN A 8 -11.30 6.57 3.57
CA GLN A 8 -12.56 7.21 3.94
C GLN A 8 -13.61 7.04 2.84
N HIS A 9 -14.46 6.02 2.96
CA HIS A 9 -15.45 5.67 1.94
C HIS A 9 -16.64 6.66 1.80
N ALA A 10 -16.84 7.56 2.76
CA ALA A 10 -18.12 8.24 2.94
C ALA A 10 -18.48 9.25 1.82
N ASN A 11 -17.55 9.77 1.04
CA ASN A 11 -17.82 10.79 0.03
C ASN A 11 -16.89 10.75 -1.20
N ILE A 12 -16.25 9.63 -1.48
CA ILE A 12 -15.35 9.50 -2.63
C ILE A 12 -16.17 9.01 -3.84
N PRO A 13 -16.41 9.84 -4.86
CA PRO A 13 -17.18 9.42 -6.03
C PRO A 13 -16.38 8.43 -6.90
N CYS A 14 -15.08 8.61 -7.02
CA CYS A 14 -14.15 7.78 -7.78
C CYS A 14 -12.72 8.12 -7.35
N ILE A 15 -11.84 7.13 -7.31
CA ILE A 15 -10.39 7.35 -7.16
C ILE A 15 -9.77 7.29 -8.56
N HIS A 16 -9.04 8.33 -8.94
CA HIS A 16 -8.22 8.37 -10.14
C HIS A 16 -6.77 8.03 -9.78
N PRO A 17 -6.33 6.77 -9.98
CA PRO A 17 -5.04 6.31 -9.42
C PRO A 17 -3.82 7.07 -9.93
N THR A 18 -3.93 7.68 -11.12
CA THR A 18 -2.85 8.44 -11.77
C THR A 18 -2.75 9.90 -11.29
N GLU A 19 -3.76 10.37 -10.55
CA GLU A 19 -3.78 11.69 -9.94
C GLU A 19 -3.23 11.55 -8.51
N ALA A 20 -1.89 11.63 -8.39
CA ALA A 20 -1.14 11.27 -7.18
C ALA A 20 -1.57 12.01 -5.91
N ASP A 21 -1.98 13.27 -6.04
CA ASP A 21 -2.38 14.11 -4.91
C ASP A 21 -3.73 13.67 -4.32
N GLU A 22 -4.62 13.09 -5.13
CA GLU A 22 -5.95 12.68 -4.68
C GLU A 22 -5.93 11.47 -3.74
N VAL A 23 -5.05 10.48 -3.99
CA VAL A 23 -5.06 9.23 -3.19
C VAL A 23 -4.72 9.50 -1.73
N GLY A 24 -3.81 10.44 -1.46
CA GLY A 24 -3.43 10.84 -0.11
C GLY A 24 -4.56 11.55 0.66
N GLU A 25 -5.46 12.24 -0.04
CA GLU A 25 -6.59 12.95 0.58
C GLU A 25 -7.69 12.01 1.08
N TYR A 26 -7.73 10.78 0.56
CA TYR A 26 -8.76 9.79 0.87
C TYR A 26 -8.39 8.81 1.97
N VAL A 27 -7.21 8.97 2.57
CA VAL A 27 -6.75 8.11 3.66
C VAL A 27 -6.64 8.89 4.97
N THR A 28 -6.96 8.23 6.08
CA THR A 28 -6.73 8.72 7.44
C THR A 28 -5.74 7.79 8.12
N GLU A 29 -4.73 8.36 8.76
CA GLU A 29 -3.83 7.58 9.60
C GLU A 29 -4.42 7.44 11.00
N THR A 30 -4.53 6.18 11.44
CA THR A 30 -4.91 5.79 12.80
C THR A 30 -3.72 5.14 13.49
N THR A 31 -3.36 5.63 14.66
CA THR A 31 -2.35 5.01 15.52
C THR A 31 -3.04 4.27 16.67
N VAL A 32 -2.64 3.03 16.89
CA VAL A 32 -3.13 2.18 17.97
C VAL A 32 -2.10 2.16 19.08
N GLU A 33 -2.48 2.60 20.27
CA GLU A 33 -1.61 2.65 21.43
C GLU A 33 -1.28 1.26 21.98
N GLU A 34 -0.21 1.15 22.74
CA GLU A 34 0.20 -0.11 23.35
C GLU A 34 -0.90 -0.63 24.30
N GLY A 35 -1.38 -1.84 24.06
CA GLY A 35 -2.44 -2.49 24.81
C GLY A 35 -3.84 -2.31 24.24
N ASP A 36 -3.99 -1.46 23.22
CA ASP A 36 -5.23 -1.32 22.45
C ASP A 36 -5.24 -2.24 21.21
N GLU A 37 -6.37 -2.29 20.55
CA GLU A 37 -6.62 -3.15 19.40
C GLU A 37 -7.19 -2.35 18.23
N PHE A 38 -6.76 -2.68 17.01
CA PHE A 38 -7.40 -2.22 15.79
C PHE A 38 -8.52 -3.19 15.42
N ILE A 39 -9.74 -2.68 15.28
CA ILE A 39 -10.90 -3.51 14.91
C ILE A 39 -11.13 -3.44 13.41
N LEU A 40 -10.81 -4.53 12.72
CA LEU A 40 -11.03 -4.67 11.28
C LEU A 40 -12.45 -5.22 11.05
N HIS A 41 -13.36 -4.35 10.62
CA HIS A 41 -14.75 -4.73 10.35
C HIS A 41 -14.91 -5.47 9.01
N PRO A 42 -16.00 -6.25 8.85
CA PRO A 42 -16.32 -6.88 7.58
C PRO A 42 -16.37 -5.88 6.42
N GLY A 43 -15.61 -6.15 5.36
CA GLY A 43 -15.51 -5.30 4.19
C GLY A 43 -14.47 -4.17 4.28
N ASP A 44 -13.83 -3.98 5.43
CA ASP A 44 -12.74 -3.01 5.55
C ASP A 44 -11.53 -3.45 4.75
N PHE A 45 -10.84 -2.45 4.21
CA PHE A 45 -9.51 -2.55 3.63
C PHE A 45 -8.63 -1.45 4.23
N VAL A 46 -7.51 -1.84 4.83
CA VAL A 46 -6.58 -0.91 5.47
C VAL A 46 -5.14 -1.25 5.14
N LEU A 47 -4.28 -0.26 5.09
CA LEU A 47 -2.84 -0.46 4.95
C LEU A 47 -2.20 -0.40 6.33
N GLY A 48 -1.54 -1.48 6.71
CA GLY A 48 -0.66 -1.53 7.88
C GLY A 48 0.78 -1.77 7.48
N THR A 49 1.67 -1.91 8.46
CA THR A 49 3.07 -2.29 8.21
C THR A 49 3.53 -3.36 9.16
N THR A 50 4.59 -4.05 8.77
CA THR A 50 5.35 -4.89 9.69
C THR A 50 5.98 -4.02 10.79
N THR A 51 6.20 -4.61 11.96
CA THR A 51 7.06 -4.01 13.00
C THR A 51 8.51 -4.12 12.58
N GLU A 52 8.84 -5.23 11.93
CA GLU A 52 10.19 -5.52 11.45
C GLU A 52 10.52 -4.67 10.23
N ARG A 53 11.75 -4.19 10.21
CA ARG A 53 12.40 -3.64 9.03
C ARG A 53 13.21 -4.74 8.39
N VAL A 54 13.06 -4.96 7.11
CA VAL A 54 13.77 -6.00 6.35
C VAL A 54 14.77 -5.38 5.38
N GLU A 55 15.79 -6.16 5.04
CA GLU A 55 16.72 -5.89 3.97
C GLU A 55 16.88 -7.17 3.16
N ILE A 56 16.35 -7.17 1.94
CA ILE A 56 16.40 -8.31 1.03
C ILE A 56 17.68 -8.20 0.23
N PRO A 57 18.61 -9.19 0.31
CA PRO A 57 19.82 -9.17 -0.50
C PRO A 57 19.52 -9.28 -1.99
N ASP A 58 20.49 -8.98 -2.84
CA ASP A 58 20.34 -8.94 -4.29
C ASP A 58 20.22 -10.33 -4.95
N ASP A 59 20.53 -11.39 -4.22
CA ASP A 59 20.46 -12.79 -4.65
C ASP A 59 19.23 -13.55 -4.12
N LEU A 60 18.34 -12.87 -3.35
CA LEU A 60 17.12 -13.43 -2.83
C LEU A 60 15.90 -12.62 -3.30
N VAL A 61 14.78 -13.30 -3.43
CA VAL A 61 13.45 -12.70 -3.48
C VAL A 61 12.64 -13.21 -2.30
N ALA A 62 11.85 -12.34 -1.67
CA ALA A 62 10.94 -12.74 -0.62
C ALA A 62 9.48 -12.59 -1.05
N HIS A 63 8.61 -13.40 -0.45
CA HIS A 63 7.15 -13.32 -0.64
C HIS A 63 6.48 -13.17 0.72
N VAL A 64 5.56 -12.22 0.80
CA VAL A 64 4.66 -12.05 1.93
C VAL A 64 3.55 -13.09 1.80
N GLU A 65 3.39 -13.88 2.84
CA GLU A 65 2.35 -14.90 2.92
C GLU A 65 1.48 -14.67 4.15
N GLY A 66 0.19 -14.97 4.03
CA GLY A 66 -0.72 -14.96 5.17
C GLY A 66 -0.47 -16.14 6.11
N ARG A 67 -0.92 -16.00 7.35
CA ARG A 67 -0.98 -17.10 8.30
C ARG A 67 -2.32 -17.83 8.19
N SER A 68 -2.28 -19.16 8.09
CA SER A 68 -3.48 -19.99 7.95
C SER A 68 -4.51 -19.80 9.08
N SER A 69 -4.07 -19.44 10.28
CA SER A 69 -4.97 -19.17 11.41
C SER A 69 -5.81 -17.92 11.20
N LEU A 70 -5.25 -16.86 10.59
CA LEU A 70 -5.98 -15.64 10.23
C LEU A 70 -6.79 -15.84 8.96
N GLY A 71 -6.25 -16.56 7.97
CA GLY A 71 -6.99 -16.91 6.77
C GLY A 71 -8.28 -17.69 7.07
N ARG A 72 -8.31 -18.51 8.13
CA ARG A 72 -9.53 -19.19 8.60
C ARG A 72 -10.54 -18.26 9.29
N LEU A 73 -10.14 -17.04 9.64
CA LEU A 73 -11.02 -15.97 10.09
C LEU A 73 -11.37 -15.01 8.93
N ALA A 74 -11.06 -15.43 7.70
CA ALA A 74 -11.24 -14.63 6.47
C ALA A 74 -10.42 -13.32 6.44
N ILE A 75 -9.30 -13.25 7.15
CA ILE A 75 -8.39 -12.13 7.10
C ILE A 75 -7.35 -12.35 6.00
N VAL A 76 -7.28 -11.40 5.08
CA VAL A 76 -6.23 -11.27 4.07
C VAL A 76 -5.17 -10.31 4.60
N VAL A 77 -3.90 -10.56 4.30
CA VAL A 77 -2.78 -9.70 4.75
C VAL A 77 -2.02 -9.05 3.59
N HIS A 78 -2.26 -9.52 2.36
CA HIS A 78 -1.87 -8.85 1.13
C HIS A 78 -2.91 -9.20 0.05
N ALA A 79 -3.31 -8.23 -0.75
CA ALA A 79 -4.35 -8.43 -1.76
C ALA A 79 -3.75 -8.95 -3.08
N THR A 80 -2.66 -8.34 -3.55
CA THR A 80 -2.13 -8.63 -4.90
C THR A 80 -0.60 -8.71 -4.98
N ALA A 81 0.13 -7.90 -4.23
CA ALA A 81 1.56 -7.67 -4.43
C ALA A 81 2.40 -8.19 -3.26
N GLY A 82 2.44 -9.51 -3.09
CA GLY A 82 3.21 -10.17 -2.02
C GLY A 82 4.71 -10.27 -2.29
N LEU A 83 5.21 -9.86 -3.49
CA LEU A 83 6.62 -9.95 -3.83
C LEU A 83 7.43 -8.81 -3.19
N CYS A 84 8.49 -9.18 -2.46
CA CYS A 84 9.52 -8.24 -2.02
C CYS A 84 10.76 -8.45 -2.90
N ASP A 85 11.05 -7.48 -3.75
CA ASP A 85 12.13 -7.51 -4.72
C ASP A 85 13.51 -7.65 -4.06
N PRO A 86 14.50 -8.27 -4.76
CA PRO A 86 15.89 -8.19 -4.37
C PRO A 86 16.35 -6.74 -4.21
N GLY A 87 17.03 -6.41 -3.12
CA GLY A 87 17.48 -5.06 -2.80
C GLY A 87 16.49 -4.20 -2.02
N TYR A 88 15.25 -4.66 -1.80
CA TYR A 88 14.26 -3.91 -0.99
C TYR A 88 14.76 -3.74 0.45
N LYS A 89 14.58 -2.53 0.98
CA LYS A 89 14.84 -2.17 2.38
C LYS A 89 13.67 -1.37 2.92
N GLY A 90 13.21 -1.72 4.11
CA GLY A 90 12.12 -0.99 4.75
C GLY A 90 11.19 -1.89 5.55
N GLN A 91 10.15 -1.29 6.10
CA GLN A 91 8.99 -2.01 6.60
C GLN A 91 8.12 -2.44 5.43
N ILE A 92 7.49 -3.60 5.54
CA ILE A 92 6.62 -4.12 4.47
C ILE A 92 5.19 -3.63 4.72
N THR A 93 4.58 -3.01 3.72
CA THR A 93 3.15 -2.69 3.74
C THR A 93 2.34 -3.97 3.68
N LEU A 94 1.32 -4.04 4.53
CA LEU A 94 0.33 -5.11 4.57
C LEU A 94 -1.03 -4.54 4.14
N GLU A 95 -1.63 -5.17 3.16
CA GLU A 95 -2.95 -4.84 2.63
C GLU A 95 -4.00 -5.69 3.38
N LEU A 96 -4.41 -5.22 4.56
CA LEU A 96 -5.27 -5.98 5.45
C LEU A 96 -6.74 -5.84 5.04
N SER A 97 -7.44 -6.96 4.90
CA SER A 97 -8.87 -6.95 4.62
C SER A 97 -9.60 -8.04 5.38
N ASN A 98 -10.83 -7.75 5.81
CA ASN A 98 -11.74 -8.71 6.44
C ASN A 98 -12.82 -9.12 5.46
N LEU A 99 -12.67 -10.29 4.87
CA LEU A 99 -13.64 -10.92 3.96
C LEU A 99 -14.72 -11.72 4.70
N GLY A 100 -14.66 -11.77 6.03
CA GLY A 100 -15.60 -12.47 6.88
C GLY A 100 -16.87 -11.66 7.18
N THR A 101 -17.63 -12.15 8.15
CA THR A 101 -18.89 -11.53 8.58
C THR A 101 -18.85 -11.00 10.01
N ALA A 102 -17.74 -11.19 10.71
CA ALA A 102 -17.54 -10.73 12.08
C ALA A 102 -16.32 -9.79 12.15
N PRO A 103 -16.35 -8.74 12.99
CA PRO A 103 -15.16 -7.92 13.25
C PRO A 103 -14.04 -8.74 13.86
N VAL A 104 -12.79 -8.44 13.50
CA VAL A 104 -11.60 -9.10 14.04
C VAL A 104 -10.68 -8.07 14.65
N ALA A 105 -10.27 -8.30 15.90
CA ALA A 105 -9.35 -7.46 16.63
C ALA A 105 -7.90 -7.83 16.28
N LEU A 106 -7.10 -6.83 15.92
CA LEU A 106 -5.68 -6.96 15.62
C LEU A 106 -4.88 -6.11 16.60
N SER A 107 -3.99 -6.73 17.35
CA SER A 107 -3.10 -6.03 18.28
C SER A 107 -1.77 -5.67 17.61
N PRO A 108 -1.18 -4.50 17.85
CA PRO A 108 0.18 -4.19 17.44
C PRO A 108 1.17 -5.29 17.88
N GLY A 109 2.11 -5.65 17.00
CA GLY A 109 3.05 -6.74 17.23
C GLY A 109 2.49 -8.16 17.06
N MET A 110 1.20 -8.32 16.79
CA MET A 110 0.61 -9.63 16.47
C MET A 110 1.24 -10.21 15.20
N ARG A 111 1.53 -11.52 15.22
CA ARG A 111 2.08 -12.23 14.05
C ARG A 111 0.96 -12.49 13.03
N VAL A 112 0.85 -11.63 12.03
CA VAL A 112 -0.21 -11.70 11.00
C VAL A 112 0.25 -12.31 9.68
N SER A 113 1.55 -12.23 9.37
CA SER A 113 2.14 -12.70 8.13
C SER A 113 3.42 -13.51 8.37
N GLN A 114 3.98 -14.03 7.30
CA GLN A 114 5.29 -14.68 7.26
C GLN A 114 5.97 -14.35 5.93
N LEU A 115 7.30 -14.42 5.89
CA LEU A 115 8.07 -14.33 4.66
C LEU A 115 8.57 -15.70 4.25
N THR A 116 8.46 -16.02 2.97
CA THR A 116 9.16 -17.10 2.31
C THR A 116 10.24 -16.55 1.40
N PHE A 117 11.34 -17.26 1.25
CA PHE A 117 12.49 -16.80 0.47
C PHE A 117 12.80 -17.78 -0.64
N THR A 118 13.18 -17.25 -1.79
CA THR A 118 13.64 -18.04 -2.94
C THR A 118 15.00 -17.48 -3.40
N GLU A 119 15.96 -18.36 -3.57
CA GLU A 119 17.26 -18.01 -4.14
C GLU A 119 17.14 -17.75 -5.64
N LEU A 120 17.80 -16.69 -6.12
CA LEU A 120 17.94 -16.40 -7.52
C LEU A 120 19.11 -17.21 -8.10
N LYS A 121 19.06 -17.52 -9.39
CA LYS A 121 20.16 -18.22 -10.10
C LYS A 121 21.42 -17.36 -10.21
N SER A 122 21.28 -16.05 -10.13
CA SER A 122 22.33 -15.03 -10.08
C SER A 122 21.77 -13.81 -9.36
N PRO A 123 22.60 -12.96 -8.76
CA PRO A 123 22.15 -11.67 -8.24
C PRO A 123 21.40 -10.85 -9.31
N ALA A 124 20.46 -10.04 -8.86
CA ALA A 124 19.71 -9.16 -9.74
C ALA A 124 20.62 -8.08 -10.35
N ASP A 125 20.61 -7.92 -11.67
CA ASP A 125 21.41 -6.90 -12.35
C ASP A 125 21.00 -5.47 -11.95
N ARG A 126 19.73 -5.27 -11.62
CA ARG A 126 19.17 -3.99 -11.18
C ARG A 126 18.25 -4.22 -9.97
N PRO A 127 18.81 -4.35 -8.76
CA PRO A 127 18.02 -4.55 -7.56
C PRO A 127 17.13 -3.34 -7.26
N TYR A 128 16.12 -3.55 -6.44
CA TYR A 128 15.21 -2.51 -5.97
C TYR A 128 16.00 -1.39 -5.26
N GLY A 129 15.80 -0.13 -5.66
CA GLY A 129 16.53 1.01 -5.13
C GLY A 129 16.50 2.23 -6.06
N ALA A 130 17.33 3.22 -5.72
CA ALA A 130 17.35 4.53 -6.42
C ALA A 130 17.69 4.41 -7.92
N GLU A 131 18.61 3.53 -8.29
CA GLU A 131 19.00 3.34 -9.71
C GLU A 131 17.86 2.79 -10.57
N ARG A 132 16.92 2.07 -9.96
CA ARG A 132 15.72 1.54 -10.62
C ARG A 132 14.55 2.53 -10.58
N GLY A 133 14.63 3.62 -9.79
CA GLY A 133 13.53 4.54 -9.55
C GLY A 133 12.45 3.93 -8.65
N SER A 134 12.84 3.09 -7.71
CA SER A 134 11.92 2.35 -6.84
C SER A 134 11.23 3.28 -5.84
N LYS A 135 9.89 3.20 -5.78
CA LYS A 135 9.02 4.16 -5.05
C LYS A 135 9.02 3.98 -3.53
N TYR A 136 9.15 2.76 -3.03
CA TYR A 136 8.92 2.43 -1.62
C TYR A 136 10.19 1.99 -0.88
N GLN A 137 11.37 2.42 -1.37
CA GLN A 137 12.64 2.13 -0.68
C GLN A 137 12.72 2.92 0.63
N GLU A 138 13.31 2.28 1.66
CA GLU A 138 13.46 2.83 3.01
C GLU A 138 12.13 3.18 3.71
N GLN A 139 11.05 2.51 3.33
CA GLN A 139 9.72 2.76 3.87
C GLN A 139 9.68 2.63 5.40
N ASP A 140 9.05 3.62 6.05
CA ASP A 140 8.76 3.66 7.48
C ASP A 140 7.27 4.00 7.70
N GLY A 141 6.50 3.02 8.17
CA GLY A 141 5.04 3.10 8.28
C GLY A 141 4.30 2.81 6.97
N PRO A 142 2.96 2.77 7.02
CA PRO A 142 2.13 2.53 5.85
C PRO A 142 2.18 3.74 4.90
N GLN A 143 2.21 3.46 3.60
CA GLN A 143 2.17 4.49 2.57
C GLN A 143 1.03 4.21 1.61
N ALA A 144 0.33 5.25 1.20
CA ALA A 144 -0.68 5.19 0.14
C ALA A 144 -0.04 4.85 -1.22
N SER A 145 -0.87 4.55 -2.21
CA SER A 145 -0.41 4.26 -3.57
C SER A 145 0.36 5.46 -4.14
N ARG A 146 1.47 5.16 -4.80
CA ARG A 146 2.33 6.11 -5.54
C ARG A 146 2.34 5.79 -7.02
N ILE A 147 1.23 5.30 -7.56
CA ILE A 147 1.12 4.94 -8.97
C ILE A 147 1.27 6.16 -9.88
N GLY A 148 0.82 7.33 -9.44
CA GLY A 148 0.98 8.59 -10.16
C GLY A 148 2.45 9.01 -10.38
N ASP A 149 3.38 8.47 -9.58
CA ASP A 149 4.83 8.72 -9.77
C ASP A 149 5.44 7.89 -10.91
N ASP A 150 4.68 6.99 -11.54
CA ASP A 150 5.19 6.19 -12.65
C ASP A 150 5.43 7.08 -13.88
N PRO A 151 6.58 6.90 -14.58
CA PRO A 151 6.97 7.79 -15.70
C PRO A 151 5.93 7.86 -16.83
N GLU A 152 5.12 6.83 -16.97
CA GLU A 152 4.06 6.77 -17.99
C GLU A 152 2.91 7.75 -17.71
N PHE A 153 2.73 8.18 -16.44
CA PHE A 153 1.68 9.12 -16.03
C PHE A 153 2.21 10.53 -15.74
N ALA A 154 3.51 10.72 -15.64
CA ALA A 154 4.15 12.01 -15.31
C ALA A 154 3.88 13.14 -16.34
N GLY A 155 3.30 12.84 -17.50
CA GLY A 155 2.96 13.81 -18.55
C GLY A 155 1.51 14.29 -18.55
N GLU A 156 0.61 13.64 -17.84
CA GLU A 156 -0.85 13.94 -17.89
C GLU A 156 -1.30 14.94 -16.81
N ALA A 157 -0.57 15.05 -15.72
CA ALA A 157 -0.88 15.99 -14.61
C ALA A 157 -0.78 17.47 -15.00
N GLY A 158 -0.20 17.82 -16.16
CA GLY A 158 -0.08 19.19 -16.68
C GLY A 158 -1.17 19.61 -17.68
N ALA A 159 -2.03 18.70 -18.12
CA ALA A 159 -2.93 18.97 -19.26
C ALA A 159 -4.36 19.39 -18.86
N SER A 160 -4.76 19.25 -17.61
CA SER A 160 -6.16 19.47 -17.17
C SER A 160 -6.49 20.89 -16.67
N SER A 161 -5.53 21.82 -16.62
CA SER A 161 -5.78 23.19 -16.09
C SER A 161 -6.02 24.27 -17.12
N ASP A 162 -6.13 23.95 -18.42
CA ASP A 162 -6.34 24.95 -19.48
C ASP A 162 -7.52 24.63 -20.44
N ALA A 163 -8.67 24.25 -19.87
CA ALA A 163 -9.95 24.31 -20.58
C ALA A 163 -10.59 25.68 -20.30
N GLY A 164 -10.01 26.68 -20.94
CA GLY A 164 -10.37 28.07 -20.83
C GLY A 164 -11.83 28.35 -21.15
N ASP A 165 -12.32 29.24 -20.36
CA ASP A 165 -13.45 30.14 -20.53
C ASP A 165 -13.54 30.64 -21.99
N ALA A 166 -14.47 30.08 -22.77
CA ALA A 166 -14.83 30.61 -24.08
C ALA A 166 -15.98 31.61 -23.90
N PRO A 167 -15.85 32.87 -24.35
CA PRO A 167 -16.91 33.85 -24.20
C PRO A 167 -18.14 33.50 -25.06
N ALA A 168 -19.32 33.62 -24.46
CA ALA A 168 -20.60 33.48 -25.14
C ALA A 168 -20.72 34.51 -26.27
N GLU A 169 -20.70 34.06 -27.52
CA GLU A 169 -21.11 34.88 -28.66
C GLU A 169 -22.63 35.01 -28.69
N ASP A 170 -23.03 36.25 -28.56
CA ASP A 170 -24.36 36.80 -28.78
C ASP A 170 -24.79 36.53 -30.25
N ARG A 171 -25.93 35.90 -30.49
CA ARG A 171 -26.53 35.81 -31.81
C ARG A 171 -27.92 36.42 -31.79
N PRO A 172 -28.24 37.20 -32.84
CA PRO A 172 -29.44 38.04 -32.97
C PRO A 172 -30.75 37.25 -33.13
#